data_f866882c9a983ec41a68511ec8a46771
#
_entry.id   f866882c9a983ec41a68511ec8a46771
#
_cell.length_a   1.000
_cell.length_b   1.000
_cell.length_c   1.000
_cell.angle_alpha   90.00
_cell.angle_beta   90.00
_cell.angle_gamma   90.00
#
_symmetry.space_group_name_H-M   'P 1'
#
loop_
_entity.id
_entity.type
_entity.pdbx_description
1 polymer ?
#
loop_
_entity_poly.entity_id
_entity_poly.type
_entity_poly.pdbx_seq_one_letter_code
_entity_poly.pdbx_strand_id
1 'polypeptide(L)'
;TTVTPFIDTDTTKTLSRRPVITTSAYVSEYAGSTHASTFWRIRRVSDNVTVYDTAGVYVNGDTGNLTSFTVPSSVLDFDTTYQVQVKFRDQNSLESAYTAAINFTTPFVDQPEIQTIVPAFNPTINVDAIAVKGGYQHTSSDWQFAATTAFSPPVHQSLGNPTNLTSYTLPVNVTLNANTTYYVRIRFNVNPT
;
A
#
# COMPACT_ATOMS: atom_id res chain seq x y z
N THR A 1 -14.51 -20.92 -22.29
CA THR A 1 -13.45 -20.88 -21.26
C THR A 1 -13.52 -19.59 -20.46
N THR A 2 -13.15 -19.62 -19.18
CA THR A 2 -12.94 -18.40 -18.38
C THR A 2 -11.72 -17.68 -18.94
N VAL A 3 -11.88 -16.40 -19.29
CA VAL A 3 -10.78 -15.60 -19.86
C VAL A 3 -9.72 -15.32 -18.78
N THR A 4 -8.44 -15.44 -19.14
CA THR A 4 -7.35 -15.09 -18.23
C THR A 4 -7.41 -13.60 -17.89
N PRO A 5 -7.44 -13.21 -16.57
CA PRO A 5 -7.43 -11.82 -16.19
C PRO A 5 -6.09 -11.14 -16.54
N PHE A 6 -6.01 -9.83 -16.36
CA PHE A 6 -4.75 -9.09 -16.25
C PHE A 6 -4.71 -8.34 -14.92
N ILE A 7 -3.51 -8.06 -14.44
CA ILE A 7 -3.30 -7.27 -13.21
C ILE A 7 -3.29 -5.80 -13.60
N ASP A 8 -4.15 -5.01 -12.95
CA ASP A 8 -4.38 -3.59 -13.23
C ASP A 8 -3.61 -2.66 -12.25
N THR A 9 -2.99 -3.22 -11.22
CA THR A 9 -2.19 -2.46 -10.27
C THR A 9 -0.94 -1.88 -10.95
N ASP A 10 -0.68 -0.58 -10.75
CA ASP A 10 0.55 0.06 -11.21
C ASP A 10 1.75 -0.45 -10.41
N THR A 11 2.47 -1.42 -10.97
CA THR A 11 3.66 -2.03 -10.36
C THR A 11 4.96 -1.36 -10.77
N THR A 12 4.90 -0.28 -11.54
CA THR A 12 6.10 0.53 -11.89
C THR A 12 6.64 1.31 -10.70
N LYS A 13 5.82 1.49 -9.67
CA LYS A 13 6.17 2.14 -8.41
C LYS A 13 6.47 1.10 -7.32
N THR A 14 7.23 1.53 -6.32
CA THR A 14 7.34 0.76 -5.07
C THR A 14 5.98 0.69 -4.38
N LEU A 15 5.51 -0.52 -4.11
CA LEU A 15 4.25 -0.75 -3.41
C LEU A 15 4.49 -0.90 -1.91
N SER A 16 3.52 -0.51 -1.08
CA SER A 16 3.58 -0.76 0.37
C SER A 16 3.75 -2.26 0.66
N ARG A 17 4.10 -2.64 1.89
CA ARG A 17 4.10 -4.05 2.30
C ARG A 17 2.70 -4.66 2.46
N ARG A 18 1.67 -3.85 2.31
CA ARG A 18 0.26 -4.27 2.25
C ARG A 18 -0.41 -3.70 1.00
N PRO A 19 0.10 -4.03 -0.20
CA PRO A 19 -0.45 -3.47 -1.40
C PRO A 19 -1.87 -3.99 -1.63
N VAL A 20 -2.70 -3.15 -2.24
CA VAL A 20 -3.94 -3.59 -2.85
C VAL A 20 -3.62 -3.98 -4.29
N ILE A 21 -3.80 -5.25 -4.61
CA ILE A 21 -3.64 -5.77 -5.97
C ILE A 21 -5.02 -5.83 -6.63
N THR A 22 -5.15 -5.23 -7.78
CA THR A 22 -6.40 -5.19 -8.56
C THR A 22 -6.23 -5.91 -9.90
N THR A 23 -7.33 -6.45 -10.41
CA THR A 23 -7.37 -7.13 -11.71
C THR A 23 -8.44 -6.54 -12.60
N SER A 24 -8.41 -6.90 -13.88
CA SER A 24 -9.53 -6.69 -14.80
C SER A 24 -10.83 -7.30 -14.25
N ALA A 25 -11.95 -6.83 -14.77
CA ALA A 25 -13.23 -7.50 -14.55
C ALA A 25 -13.20 -8.95 -15.06
N TYR A 26 -14.05 -9.81 -14.46
CA TYR A 26 -14.25 -11.15 -14.93
C TYR A 26 -14.92 -11.15 -16.32
N VAL A 27 -14.40 -11.98 -17.22
CA VAL A 27 -14.97 -12.21 -18.55
C VAL A 27 -15.04 -13.71 -18.82
N SER A 28 -16.12 -14.18 -19.41
CA SER A 28 -16.29 -15.56 -19.85
C SER A 28 -16.85 -15.62 -21.25
N GLU A 29 -16.46 -16.64 -22.00
CA GLU A 29 -17.03 -16.97 -23.31
C GLU A 29 -18.38 -17.67 -23.19
N TYR A 30 -18.75 -18.15 -21.98
CA TYR A 30 -20.04 -18.81 -21.74
C TYR A 30 -21.06 -17.80 -21.21
N ALA A 31 -22.18 -17.69 -21.91
CA ALA A 31 -23.30 -16.86 -21.45
C ALA A 31 -23.82 -17.35 -20.10
N GLY A 32 -24.04 -16.41 -19.16
CA GLY A 32 -24.52 -16.73 -17.82
C GLY A 32 -23.44 -17.25 -16.85
N SER A 33 -22.18 -17.34 -17.27
CA SER A 33 -21.07 -17.64 -16.36
C SER A 33 -20.79 -16.45 -15.45
N THR A 34 -20.66 -16.71 -14.14
CA THR A 34 -20.39 -15.69 -13.11
C THR A 34 -19.07 -15.98 -12.41
N HIS A 35 -18.41 -14.93 -11.96
CA HIS A 35 -17.18 -15.01 -11.17
C HIS A 35 -17.46 -15.58 -9.78
N ALA A 36 -16.91 -16.74 -9.48
CA ALA A 36 -17.13 -17.39 -8.18
C ALA A 36 -15.98 -17.20 -7.21
N SER A 37 -14.73 -17.26 -7.67
CA SER A 37 -13.55 -17.10 -6.82
C SER A 37 -12.31 -16.72 -7.62
N THR A 38 -11.30 -16.23 -6.89
CA THR A 38 -9.99 -15.83 -7.43
C THR A 38 -8.87 -16.52 -6.68
N PHE A 39 -7.85 -16.93 -7.40
CA PHE A 39 -6.61 -17.48 -6.84
C PHE A 39 -5.50 -16.46 -7.01
N TRP A 40 -5.03 -15.91 -5.90
CA TRP A 40 -3.92 -14.97 -5.80
C TRP A 40 -2.65 -15.73 -5.42
N ARG A 41 -1.55 -15.48 -6.11
CA ARG A 41 -0.26 -16.08 -5.82
C ARG A 41 0.82 -15.01 -5.82
N ILE A 42 1.64 -14.96 -4.76
CA ILE A 42 2.78 -14.07 -4.63
C ILE A 42 4.02 -14.90 -4.34
N ARG A 43 5.10 -14.64 -5.10
CA ARG A 43 6.40 -15.29 -4.93
C ARG A 43 7.49 -14.24 -4.74
N ARG A 44 8.47 -14.57 -3.91
CA ARG A 44 9.70 -13.77 -3.83
C ARG A 44 10.58 -14.09 -5.05
N VAL A 45 11.09 -13.05 -5.74
CA VAL A 45 11.84 -13.24 -6.99
C VAL A 45 13.22 -13.85 -6.74
N SER A 46 13.88 -13.47 -5.63
CA SER A 46 15.27 -13.89 -5.35
C SER A 46 15.48 -15.40 -5.19
N ASP A 47 14.49 -16.11 -4.67
CA ASP A 47 14.55 -17.55 -4.36
C ASP A 47 13.35 -18.35 -4.88
N ASN A 48 12.43 -17.67 -5.59
CA ASN A 48 11.20 -18.25 -6.14
C ASN A 48 10.27 -18.88 -5.07
N VAL A 49 10.42 -18.49 -3.80
CA VAL A 49 9.58 -18.98 -2.70
C VAL A 49 8.18 -18.36 -2.80
N THR A 50 7.15 -19.20 -2.76
CA THR A 50 5.77 -18.74 -2.64
C THR A 50 5.52 -18.25 -1.21
N VAL A 51 5.28 -16.93 -1.06
CA VAL A 51 5.02 -16.28 0.23
C VAL A 51 3.53 -16.17 0.52
N TYR A 52 2.70 -16.21 -0.52
CA TYR A 52 1.25 -16.27 -0.41
C TYR A 52 0.66 -17.06 -1.59
N ASP A 53 -0.26 -17.96 -1.29
CA ASP A 53 -1.03 -18.68 -2.31
C ASP A 53 -2.45 -18.94 -1.75
N THR A 54 -3.44 -18.35 -2.38
CA THR A 54 -4.85 -18.56 -2.02
C THR A 54 -5.22 -20.04 -2.07
N ALA A 55 -4.66 -20.82 -3.01
CA ALA A 55 -4.94 -22.25 -3.12
C ALA A 55 -4.48 -23.05 -1.88
N GLY A 56 -3.47 -22.56 -1.16
CA GLY A 56 -3.02 -23.13 0.11
C GLY A 56 -3.92 -22.79 1.31
N VAL A 57 -4.73 -21.74 1.18
CA VAL A 57 -5.65 -21.25 2.24
C VAL A 57 -7.09 -21.65 1.95
N TYR A 58 -7.52 -21.53 0.71
CA TYR A 58 -8.89 -21.80 0.25
C TYR A 58 -8.88 -22.76 -0.92
N VAL A 59 -9.28 -24.01 -0.72
CA VAL A 59 -9.28 -25.07 -1.76
C VAL A 59 -10.03 -24.63 -3.05
N ASN A 60 -11.05 -23.80 -2.89
CA ASN A 60 -11.89 -23.32 -4.00
C ASN A 60 -11.60 -21.89 -4.43
N GLY A 61 -10.49 -21.29 -3.98
CA GLY A 61 -10.16 -19.89 -4.21
C GLY A 61 -10.85 -18.93 -3.23
N ASP A 62 -10.48 -17.67 -3.31
CA ASP A 62 -11.02 -16.59 -2.47
C ASP A 62 -12.31 -16.05 -3.09
N THR A 63 -13.42 -16.19 -2.36
CA THR A 63 -14.76 -15.71 -2.78
C THR A 63 -15.04 -14.27 -2.34
N GLY A 64 -14.26 -13.73 -1.40
CA GLY A 64 -14.41 -12.39 -0.85
C GLY A 64 -13.61 -11.34 -1.62
N ASN A 65 -12.47 -11.73 -2.20
CA ASN A 65 -11.55 -10.85 -2.92
C ASN A 65 -11.51 -11.20 -4.41
N LEU A 66 -12.61 -10.95 -5.13
CA LEU A 66 -12.76 -11.40 -6.51
C LEU A 66 -11.86 -10.64 -7.48
N THR A 67 -11.85 -9.30 -7.44
CA THR A 67 -11.07 -8.45 -8.36
C THR A 67 -10.12 -7.50 -7.66
N SER A 68 -10.10 -7.51 -6.32
CA SER A 68 -9.23 -6.69 -5.49
C SER A 68 -8.81 -7.48 -4.26
N PHE A 69 -7.53 -7.50 -3.94
CA PHE A 69 -6.96 -8.24 -2.83
C PHE A 69 -5.95 -7.37 -2.09
N THR A 70 -6.15 -7.20 -0.79
CA THR A 70 -5.15 -6.55 0.09
C THR A 70 -4.23 -7.62 0.68
N VAL A 71 -2.95 -7.55 0.39
CA VAL A 71 -1.96 -8.48 0.93
C VAL A 71 -1.94 -8.37 2.46
N PRO A 72 -2.06 -9.49 3.21
CA PRO A 72 -2.02 -9.45 4.66
C PRO A 72 -0.72 -8.88 5.22
N SER A 73 -0.78 -8.28 6.42
CA SER A 73 0.41 -7.84 7.14
C SER A 73 1.37 -9.00 7.39
N SER A 74 2.66 -8.73 7.42
CA SER A 74 3.74 -9.71 7.65
C SER A 74 3.99 -10.75 6.54
N VAL A 75 3.30 -10.68 5.41
CA VAL A 75 3.57 -11.55 4.25
C VAL A 75 4.79 -11.08 3.46
N LEU A 76 4.95 -9.76 3.33
CA LEU A 76 5.99 -9.16 2.52
C LEU A 76 7.09 -8.55 3.38
N ASP A 77 8.34 -8.83 3.06
CA ASP A 77 9.53 -8.22 3.65
C ASP A 77 9.80 -6.83 3.06
N PHE A 78 10.64 -6.04 3.72
CA PHE A 78 11.12 -4.76 3.20
C PHE A 78 12.11 -4.94 2.06
N ASP A 79 12.20 -3.95 1.15
CA ASP A 79 13.19 -3.86 0.07
C ASP A 79 13.36 -5.18 -0.68
N THR A 80 12.24 -5.77 -1.04
CA THR A 80 12.21 -7.10 -1.63
C THR A 80 11.34 -7.08 -2.88
N THR A 81 11.82 -7.73 -3.95
CA THR A 81 11.06 -7.86 -5.19
C THR A 81 10.23 -9.14 -5.15
N TYR A 82 8.97 -8.99 -5.44
CA TYR A 82 7.99 -10.06 -5.57
C TYR A 82 7.39 -10.09 -6.96
N GLN A 83 6.84 -11.23 -7.33
CA GLN A 83 5.98 -11.39 -8.51
C GLN A 83 4.60 -11.84 -8.07
N VAL A 84 3.58 -11.30 -8.72
CA VAL A 84 2.18 -11.66 -8.50
C VAL A 84 1.58 -12.26 -9.75
N GLN A 85 0.73 -13.25 -9.55
CA GLN A 85 -0.09 -13.91 -10.57
C GLN A 85 -1.50 -14.12 -10.03
N VAL A 86 -2.48 -14.14 -10.93
CA VAL A 86 -3.88 -14.35 -10.57
C VAL A 86 -4.57 -15.21 -11.63
N LYS A 87 -5.55 -16.03 -11.21
CA LYS A 87 -6.49 -16.73 -12.09
C LYS A 87 -7.89 -16.67 -11.52
N PHE A 88 -8.87 -16.72 -12.40
CA PHE A 88 -10.29 -16.72 -12.06
C PHE A 88 -10.89 -18.12 -12.13
N ARG A 89 -11.96 -18.33 -11.35
CA ARG A 89 -12.79 -19.52 -11.37
C ARG A 89 -14.26 -19.12 -11.41
N ASP A 90 -15.03 -19.78 -12.24
CA ASP A 90 -16.47 -19.56 -12.35
C ASP A 90 -17.29 -20.48 -11.41
N GLN A 91 -18.62 -20.26 -11.39
CA GLN A 91 -19.54 -21.07 -10.58
C GLN A 91 -19.60 -22.56 -10.99
N ASN A 92 -19.15 -22.92 -12.19
CA ASN A 92 -19.08 -24.29 -12.69
C ASN A 92 -17.71 -24.93 -12.44
N SER A 93 -16.86 -24.26 -11.64
CA SER A 93 -15.49 -24.68 -11.32
C SER A 93 -14.52 -24.69 -12.51
N LEU A 94 -14.84 -23.96 -13.58
CA LEU A 94 -13.92 -23.75 -14.70
C LEU A 94 -12.95 -22.63 -14.37
N GLU A 95 -11.67 -22.89 -14.56
CA GLU A 95 -10.60 -21.95 -14.22
C GLU A 95 -9.95 -21.37 -15.48
N SER A 96 -9.50 -20.11 -15.37
CA SER A 96 -8.60 -19.52 -16.35
C SER A 96 -7.17 -20.03 -16.15
N ALA A 97 -6.28 -19.74 -17.10
CA ALA A 97 -4.85 -19.79 -16.83
C ALA A 97 -4.46 -18.69 -15.80
N TYR A 98 -3.29 -18.86 -15.15
CA TYR A 98 -2.67 -17.75 -14.43
C TYR A 98 -2.23 -16.66 -15.40
N THR A 99 -2.28 -15.40 -14.96
CA THR A 99 -1.67 -14.26 -15.67
C THR A 99 -0.17 -14.50 -15.88
N ALA A 100 0.41 -13.76 -16.82
CA ALA A 100 1.84 -13.52 -16.76
C ALA A 100 2.22 -12.96 -15.38
N ALA A 101 3.40 -13.33 -14.89
CA ALA A 101 3.91 -12.80 -13.63
C ALA A 101 4.26 -11.32 -13.78
N ILE A 102 3.81 -10.48 -12.83
CA ILE A 102 4.14 -9.05 -12.77
C ILE A 102 4.94 -8.79 -11.51
N ASN A 103 6.12 -8.15 -11.66
CA ASN A 103 7.00 -7.84 -10.56
C ASN A 103 6.60 -6.52 -9.90
N PHE A 104 6.78 -6.45 -8.57
CA PHE A 104 6.72 -5.22 -7.78
C PHE A 104 7.77 -5.28 -6.65
N THR A 105 8.18 -4.12 -6.13
CA THR A 105 9.17 -4.03 -5.06
C THR A 105 8.56 -3.32 -3.85
N THR A 106 8.85 -3.81 -2.66
CA THR A 106 8.45 -3.21 -1.38
C THR A 106 9.47 -2.15 -0.92
N PRO A 107 9.05 -1.17 -0.10
CA PRO A 107 9.92 -0.08 0.34
C PRO A 107 10.89 -0.51 1.47
N PHE A 108 11.88 0.34 1.76
CA PHE A 108 12.75 0.24 2.95
C PHE A 108 12.04 0.60 4.25
N VAL A 109 10.96 1.37 4.16
CA VAL A 109 10.20 1.92 5.28
C VAL A 109 8.73 1.98 4.90
N ASP A 110 7.85 1.62 5.83
CA ASP A 110 6.42 1.77 5.60
C ASP A 110 6.02 3.25 5.50
N GLN A 111 5.00 3.53 4.70
CA GLN A 111 4.45 4.87 4.61
C GLN A 111 3.79 5.24 5.94
N PRO A 112 4.04 6.47 6.46
CA PRO A 112 3.37 6.93 7.68
C PRO A 112 1.86 7.06 7.48
N GLU A 113 1.09 6.66 8.50
CA GLU A 113 -0.35 6.86 8.56
C GLU A 113 -0.67 7.86 9.67
N ILE A 114 -1.44 8.90 9.33
CA ILE A 114 -1.89 9.89 10.30
C ILE A 114 -2.97 9.24 11.16
N GLN A 115 -2.70 9.11 12.48
CA GLN A 115 -3.63 8.51 13.43
C GLN A 115 -4.60 9.52 14.01
N THR A 116 -4.08 10.65 14.44
CA THR A 116 -4.90 11.70 15.05
C THR A 116 -4.41 13.09 14.65
N ILE A 117 -5.39 14.00 14.53
CA ILE A 117 -5.15 15.43 14.44
C ILE A 117 -5.93 16.06 15.59
N VAL A 118 -5.23 16.69 16.53
CA VAL A 118 -5.87 17.48 17.59
C VAL A 118 -6.19 18.86 17.03
N PRO A 119 -7.47 19.19 16.76
CA PRO A 119 -7.86 20.44 16.14
C PRO A 119 -7.59 21.60 17.10
N ALA A 120 -6.78 22.54 16.68
CA ALA A 120 -6.46 23.76 17.39
C ALA A 120 -5.90 24.79 16.39
N PHE A 121 -5.67 26.02 16.83
CA PHE A 121 -4.87 26.97 16.05
C PHE A 121 -3.42 26.48 15.84
N ASN A 122 -2.93 25.66 16.76
CA ASN A 122 -1.65 24.97 16.70
C ASN A 122 -1.93 23.44 16.76
N PRO A 123 -2.35 22.81 15.67
CA PRO A 123 -2.70 21.41 15.69
C PRO A 123 -1.49 20.52 15.96
N THR A 124 -1.71 19.48 16.74
CA THR A 124 -0.76 18.38 16.90
C THR A 124 -1.18 17.23 16.00
N ILE A 125 -0.25 16.76 15.19
CA ILE A 125 -0.41 15.62 14.30
C ILE A 125 0.38 14.45 14.86
N ASN A 126 -0.27 13.32 15.05
CA ASN A 126 0.36 12.07 15.46
C ASN A 126 0.27 11.03 14.36
N VAL A 127 1.34 10.28 14.18
CA VAL A 127 1.44 9.19 13.23
C VAL A 127 1.92 7.92 13.93
N ASP A 128 1.69 6.78 13.31
CA ASP A 128 2.18 5.51 13.81
C ASP A 128 3.71 5.48 13.93
N ALA A 129 4.18 4.68 14.88
CA ALA A 129 5.56 4.26 14.89
C ALA A 129 5.83 3.44 13.62
N ILE A 130 6.94 3.75 12.96
CA ILE A 130 7.25 3.09 11.68
C ILE A 130 7.93 1.75 11.88
N ALA A 131 7.63 0.83 10.98
CA ALA A 131 8.47 -0.33 10.74
C ALA A 131 9.46 -0.02 9.62
N VAL A 132 10.71 -0.38 9.82
CA VAL A 132 11.82 -0.19 8.86
C VAL A 132 12.52 -1.50 8.59
N LYS A 133 13.23 -1.58 7.46
CA LYS A 133 14.13 -2.71 7.14
C LYS A 133 15.17 -2.89 8.24
N GLY A 134 15.48 -4.14 8.60
CA GLY A 134 16.58 -4.44 9.54
C GLY A 134 17.91 -3.81 9.09
N GLY A 135 18.68 -3.25 10.02
CA GLY A 135 19.90 -2.50 9.73
C GLY A 135 19.64 -1.02 9.32
N TYR A 136 18.40 -0.53 9.47
CA TYR A 136 18.03 0.88 9.26
C TYR A 136 17.32 1.42 10.49
N GLN A 137 17.41 2.71 10.70
CA GLN A 137 16.71 3.42 11.77
C GLN A 137 16.03 4.69 11.24
N HIS A 138 14.93 5.07 11.87
CA HIS A 138 14.27 6.34 11.63
C HIS A 138 15.09 7.48 12.23
N THR A 139 15.60 8.37 11.41
CA THR A 139 16.51 9.43 11.84
C THR A 139 15.87 10.82 11.84
N SER A 140 14.90 11.06 10.98
CA SER A 140 14.18 12.32 10.93
C SER A 140 12.86 12.20 10.18
N SER A 141 11.98 13.18 10.38
CA SER A 141 10.71 13.31 9.67
C SER A 141 10.60 14.66 8.98
N ASP A 142 9.98 14.66 7.79
CA ASP A 142 9.59 15.88 7.10
C ASP A 142 8.09 16.11 7.32
N TRP A 143 7.75 17.27 7.82
CA TRP A 143 6.37 17.70 8.05
C TRP A 143 6.05 18.88 7.17
N GLN A 144 4.95 18.84 6.43
CA GLN A 144 4.50 19.95 5.60
C GLN A 144 3.01 20.19 5.77
N PHE A 145 2.65 21.47 5.87
CA PHE A 145 1.28 21.97 5.98
C PHE A 145 1.00 22.90 4.81
N ALA A 146 -0.15 22.79 4.18
CA ALA A 146 -0.53 23.61 3.04
C ALA A 146 -2.03 23.89 3.01
N ALA A 147 -2.43 24.96 2.35
CA ALA A 147 -3.83 25.27 2.06
C ALA A 147 -4.37 24.54 0.82
N THR A 148 -3.52 23.84 0.08
CA THR A 148 -3.89 23.06 -1.11
C THR A 148 -3.20 21.70 -1.13
N THR A 149 -3.77 20.76 -1.85
CA THR A 149 -3.20 19.42 -2.02
C THR A 149 -1.90 19.40 -2.84
N ALA A 150 -1.57 20.48 -3.54
CA ALA A 150 -0.31 20.61 -4.26
C ALA A 150 0.91 20.83 -3.34
N PHE A 151 0.68 21.26 -2.08
CA PHE A 151 1.74 21.62 -1.13
C PHE A 151 2.77 22.62 -1.69
N SER A 152 2.34 23.53 -2.55
CA SER A 152 3.16 24.56 -3.16
C SER A 152 2.40 25.89 -3.29
N PRO A 153 2.84 26.98 -2.59
CA PRO A 153 3.81 26.94 -1.50
C PRO A 153 3.23 26.29 -0.24
N PRO A 154 4.03 25.69 0.64
CA PRO A 154 3.56 25.22 1.94
C PRO A 154 3.31 26.44 2.85
N VAL A 155 2.31 26.32 3.74
CA VAL A 155 2.06 27.30 4.82
C VAL A 155 3.16 27.17 5.89
N HIS A 156 3.57 25.95 6.15
CA HIS A 156 4.68 25.63 7.05
C HIS A 156 5.35 24.32 6.64
N GLN A 157 6.64 24.23 6.93
CA GLN A 157 7.39 22.98 6.78
C GLN A 157 8.50 22.86 7.83
N SER A 158 8.76 21.63 8.25
CA SER A 158 9.89 21.24 9.08
C SER A 158 10.52 20.01 8.45
N LEU A 159 11.62 20.20 7.72
CA LEU A 159 12.31 19.15 6.97
C LEU A 159 13.49 18.61 7.77
N GLY A 160 13.73 17.30 7.67
CA GLY A 160 14.82 16.62 8.36
C GLY A 160 14.75 16.73 9.88
N ASN A 161 13.56 16.85 10.46
CA ASN A 161 13.39 17.05 11.90
C ASN A 161 13.73 15.78 12.69
N PRO A 162 14.82 15.78 13.50
CA PRO A 162 15.26 14.57 14.21
C PRO A 162 14.57 14.37 15.56
N THR A 163 13.83 15.38 16.06
CA THR A 163 13.20 15.34 17.38
C THR A 163 11.71 15.00 17.31
N ASN A 164 11.03 15.45 16.27
CA ASN A 164 9.61 15.23 16.07
C ASN A 164 9.38 14.08 15.08
N LEU A 165 9.76 12.87 15.47
CA LEU A 165 9.75 11.71 14.57
C LEU A 165 8.32 11.27 14.24
N THR A 166 7.45 11.12 15.25
CA THR A 166 6.10 10.58 15.10
C THR A 166 5.00 11.50 15.59
N SER A 167 5.36 12.68 16.12
CA SER A 167 4.41 13.69 16.57
C SER A 167 4.95 15.07 16.27
N TYR A 168 4.12 15.95 15.73
CA TYR A 168 4.50 17.33 15.43
C TYR A 168 3.38 18.29 15.80
N THR A 169 3.72 19.30 16.61
CA THR A 169 2.83 20.42 16.92
C THR A 169 3.22 21.63 16.08
N LEU A 170 2.26 22.19 15.35
CA LEU A 170 2.49 23.39 14.55
C LEU A 170 2.95 24.54 15.47
N PRO A 171 4.06 25.23 15.16
CA PRO A 171 4.58 26.31 15.98
C PRO A 171 3.58 27.46 16.14
N VAL A 172 3.56 28.08 17.33
CA VAL A 172 2.61 29.16 17.66
C VAL A 172 2.76 30.44 16.81
N ASN A 173 3.90 30.62 16.17
CA ASN A 173 4.14 31.73 15.24
C ASN A 173 3.60 31.46 13.81
N VAL A 174 3.06 30.27 13.56
CA VAL A 174 2.41 29.94 12.28
C VAL A 174 0.90 30.18 12.44
N THR A 175 0.39 31.18 11.74
CA THR A 175 -1.03 31.53 11.81
C THR A 175 -1.84 30.71 10.80
N LEU A 176 -2.82 29.96 11.29
CA LEU A 176 -3.85 29.33 10.48
C LEU A 176 -5.11 30.20 10.48
N ASN A 177 -5.75 30.37 9.32
CA ASN A 177 -6.99 31.12 9.20
C ASN A 177 -8.18 30.28 9.68
N ALA A 178 -9.12 30.90 10.38
CA ALA A 178 -10.36 30.24 10.76
C ALA A 178 -11.18 29.83 9.51
N ASN A 179 -11.97 28.78 9.65
CA ASN A 179 -12.83 28.26 8.57
C ASN A 179 -12.09 27.90 7.27
N THR A 180 -10.81 27.57 7.36
CA THR A 180 -9.98 27.21 6.23
C THR A 180 -9.52 25.75 6.36
N THR A 181 -9.66 24.99 5.28
CA THR A 181 -9.14 23.61 5.22
C THR A 181 -7.64 23.64 4.96
N TYR A 182 -6.91 22.91 5.77
CA TYR A 182 -5.47 22.70 5.59
C TYR A 182 -5.18 21.22 5.37
N TYR A 183 -4.12 20.95 4.65
CA TYR A 183 -3.64 19.61 4.34
C TYR A 183 -2.30 19.41 5.04
N VAL A 184 -2.05 18.20 5.52
CA VAL A 184 -0.77 17.81 6.10
C VAL A 184 -0.24 16.57 5.39
N ARG A 185 1.07 16.53 5.16
CA ARG A 185 1.76 15.32 4.71
C ARG A 185 3.06 15.14 5.48
N ILE A 186 3.47 13.88 5.57
CA ILE A 186 4.63 13.46 6.33
C ILE A 186 5.45 12.52 5.48
N ARG A 187 6.78 12.62 5.61
CA ARG A 187 7.72 11.66 5.06
C ARG A 187 8.73 11.27 6.12
N PHE A 188 9.02 10.00 6.23
CA PHE A 188 10.06 9.46 7.11
C PHE A 188 11.39 9.36 6.35
N ASN A 189 12.47 9.72 7.02
CA ASN A 189 13.83 9.57 6.53
C ASN A 189 14.53 8.50 7.38
N VAL A 190 15.16 7.55 6.73
CA VAL A 190 15.85 6.43 7.38
C VAL A 190 17.29 6.35 6.91
N ASN A 191 18.19 5.95 7.80
CA ASN A 191 19.60 5.74 7.49
C ASN A 191 20.02 4.35 7.98
N PRO A 192 21.05 3.74 7.36
CA PRO A 192 21.72 2.54 7.90
C PRO A 192 22.20 2.77 9.35
N THR A 193 22.10 1.74 10.18
CA THR A 193 22.63 1.72 11.57
C THR A 193 24.08 1.38 11.60
#